data_17afb45eb9fa68e45fcd1bce6ff56c2b
#
_entry.id   17afb45eb9fa68e45fcd1bce6ff56c2b
#
_cell.length_a   1.000
_cell.length_b   1.000
_cell.length_c   1.000
_cell.angle_alpha   90.00
_cell.angle_beta   90.00
_cell.angle_gamma   90.00
#
_symmetry.space_group_name_H-M   'P 1'
#
loop_
_entity.id
_entity.type
_entity.pdbx_description
1 polymer ?
#
loop_
_entity_poly.entity_id
_entity_poly.type
_entity_poly.pdbx_seq_one_letter_code
_entity_poly.pdbx_strand_id
1 'polypeptide(L)'
;FGAGWRYDWQSDGMLSRVVRPDGKEVSFAYDALGRRTEKTYEGVATHFVWDGNVPLHEWQEVSSDAGRADVTTWLFEQDTFIPAAKLAANGESFSIVSDYLGTPLQAFDNNGNKVWEQELDIFGRKRRTGNNKSSFIPFKYQGQYEDVETGLYYNRFRYYEPNTGTYISQDPIGLVGGNPTLYAYVGSPNNWYDIFGLRPFGHAVGDIGEKAVINDLKKNNYEIIDVKYGSNNGIDVLAKNPSTGKYDAFEVKSSTVGKFNLSKAQLKPENFVKTRVNNAVANGKINKRTRRDIMTNLGDRKVAYVGIKRGEKGKLYADSIRYENWDTEAKRQQKLKTGGHH
;
A
#
# COMPACT_ATOMS: atom_id res chain seq x y z
N PHE A 1 -16.91 -34.22 -15.94
CA PHE A 1 -16.18 -33.28 -15.07
C PHE A 1 -15.88 -32.07 -15.93
N GLY A 2 -16.47 -30.91 -15.64
CA GLY A 2 -16.15 -29.64 -16.31
C GLY A 2 -14.68 -29.29 -16.06
N ALA A 3 -13.98 -28.71 -17.07
CA ALA A 3 -12.63 -28.24 -16.90
C ALA A 3 -12.62 -27.13 -15.82
N GLY A 4 -11.75 -27.27 -14.84
CA GLY A 4 -11.54 -26.24 -13.81
C GLY A 4 -10.64 -25.11 -14.32
N TRP A 5 -10.47 -24.09 -13.51
CA TRP A 5 -9.46 -23.06 -13.74
C TRP A 5 -8.05 -23.66 -13.66
N ARG A 6 -7.14 -23.30 -14.60
CA ARG A 6 -5.73 -23.68 -14.56
C ARG A 6 -4.88 -22.43 -14.62
N TYR A 7 -3.82 -22.39 -13.80
CA TYR A 7 -2.88 -21.29 -13.66
C TYR A 7 -1.47 -21.77 -14.00
N ASP A 8 -0.83 -21.11 -14.95
CA ASP A 8 0.55 -21.39 -15.34
C ASP A 8 1.43 -20.21 -14.88
N TRP A 9 2.61 -20.53 -14.37
CA TRP A 9 3.51 -19.57 -13.70
C TRP A 9 4.85 -19.49 -14.43
N GLN A 10 5.47 -18.30 -14.40
CA GLN A 10 6.86 -18.12 -14.81
C GLN A 10 7.80 -18.64 -13.71
N SER A 11 9.09 -18.81 -14.06
CA SER A 11 10.12 -19.31 -13.12
C SER A 11 10.37 -18.34 -11.93
N ASP A 12 10.04 -17.07 -12.08
CA ASP A 12 10.10 -16.04 -11.04
C ASP A 12 8.86 -15.97 -10.15
N GLY A 13 7.86 -16.85 -10.40
CA GLY A 13 6.62 -16.93 -9.65
C GLY A 13 5.51 -15.99 -10.12
N MET A 14 5.70 -15.23 -11.21
CA MET A 14 4.66 -14.41 -11.81
C MET A 14 3.67 -15.27 -12.61
N LEU A 15 2.39 -14.91 -12.57
CA LEU A 15 1.34 -15.61 -13.34
C LEU A 15 1.52 -15.34 -14.84
N SER A 16 1.76 -16.39 -15.64
CA SER A 16 1.96 -16.24 -17.08
C SER A 16 0.67 -16.41 -17.87
N ARG A 17 -0.20 -17.31 -17.41
CA ARG A 17 -1.43 -17.66 -18.14
C ARG A 17 -2.49 -18.21 -17.20
N VAL A 18 -3.74 -17.91 -17.53
CA VAL A 18 -4.95 -18.51 -16.96
C VAL A 18 -5.74 -19.20 -18.05
N VAL A 19 -6.04 -20.49 -17.86
CA VAL A 19 -6.99 -21.21 -18.71
C VAL A 19 -8.32 -21.31 -17.97
N ARG A 20 -9.36 -20.77 -18.59
CA ARG A 20 -10.71 -20.72 -18.08
C ARG A 20 -11.43 -22.06 -18.24
N PRO A 21 -12.52 -22.32 -17.48
CA PRO A 21 -13.32 -23.54 -17.65
C PRO A 21 -13.93 -23.72 -19.05
N ASP A 22 -14.10 -22.63 -19.81
CA ASP A 22 -14.57 -22.64 -21.21
C ASP A 22 -13.44 -22.89 -22.24
N GLY A 23 -12.22 -23.15 -21.77
CA GLY A 23 -11.04 -23.40 -22.57
C GLY A 23 -10.34 -22.14 -23.11
N LYS A 24 -10.90 -20.95 -22.90
CA LYS A 24 -10.27 -19.70 -23.32
C LYS A 24 -9.08 -19.36 -22.42
N GLU A 25 -8.11 -18.67 -22.99
CA GLU A 25 -6.84 -18.36 -22.30
C GLU A 25 -6.68 -16.85 -22.14
N VAL A 26 -6.13 -16.44 -20.99
CA VAL A 26 -5.67 -15.09 -20.73
C VAL A 26 -4.18 -15.17 -20.42
N SER A 27 -3.35 -14.44 -21.15
CA SER A 27 -1.90 -14.41 -20.95
C SER A 27 -1.42 -13.05 -20.44
N PHE A 28 -0.27 -13.03 -19.77
CA PHE A 28 0.28 -11.85 -19.14
C PHE A 28 1.79 -11.73 -19.40
N ALA A 29 2.24 -10.50 -19.63
CA ALA A 29 3.66 -10.15 -19.73
C ALA A 29 4.01 -9.07 -18.71
N TYR A 30 5.29 -9.06 -18.28
CA TYR A 30 5.79 -8.20 -17.22
C TYR A 30 7.14 -7.61 -17.61
N ASP A 31 7.47 -6.45 -17.05
CA ASP A 31 8.80 -5.87 -17.12
C ASP A 31 9.75 -6.47 -16.06
N ALA A 32 11.02 -6.08 -16.11
CA ALA A 32 12.05 -6.54 -15.18
C ALA A 32 11.79 -6.12 -13.70
N LEU A 33 10.88 -5.19 -13.47
CA LEU A 33 10.45 -4.78 -12.13
C LEU A 33 9.19 -5.52 -11.67
N GLY A 34 8.68 -6.49 -12.46
CA GLY A 34 7.45 -7.24 -12.17
C GLY A 34 6.17 -6.41 -12.39
N ARG A 35 6.21 -5.29 -13.15
CA ARG A 35 5.01 -4.55 -13.54
C ARG A 35 4.42 -5.18 -14.78
N ARG A 36 3.10 -5.43 -14.77
CA ARG A 36 2.41 -5.99 -15.92
C ARG A 36 2.44 -5.00 -17.08
N THR A 37 3.02 -5.41 -18.20
CA THR A 37 3.09 -4.60 -19.43
C THR A 37 1.98 -4.95 -20.42
N GLU A 38 1.48 -6.18 -20.35
CA GLU A 38 0.46 -6.67 -21.30
C GLU A 38 -0.46 -7.70 -20.64
N LYS A 39 -1.73 -7.69 -21.09
CA LYS A 39 -2.71 -8.75 -20.88
C LYS A 39 -3.36 -9.05 -22.21
N THR A 40 -3.35 -10.32 -22.66
CA THR A 40 -3.97 -10.73 -23.92
C THR A 40 -5.12 -11.70 -23.66
N TYR A 41 -6.28 -11.43 -24.29
CA TYR A 41 -7.47 -12.27 -24.25
C TYR A 41 -8.20 -12.22 -25.60
N GLU A 42 -8.50 -13.38 -26.20
CA GLU A 42 -9.24 -13.52 -27.46
C GLU A 42 -8.69 -12.61 -28.59
N GLY A 43 -7.38 -12.50 -28.73
CA GLY A 43 -6.73 -11.71 -29.78
C GLY A 43 -6.70 -10.20 -29.50
N VAL A 44 -7.16 -9.75 -28.33
CA VAL A 44 -7.05 -8.37 -27.89
C VAL A 44 -5.95 -8.27 -26.83
N ALA A 45 -4.92 -7.49 -27.11
CA ALA A 45 -3.86 -7.17 -26.16
C ALA A 45 -4.16 -5.83 -25.46
N THR A 46 -4.23 -5.84 -24.13
CA THR A 46 -4.28 -4.62 -23.32
C THR A 46 -2.87 -4.32 -22.83
N HIS A 47 -2.34 -3.17 -23.22
CA HIS A 47 -1.00 -2.70 -22.86
C HIS A 47 -1.06 -1.72 -21.70
N PHE A 48 0.01 -1.69 -20.89
CA PHE A 48 0.13 -0.83 -19.71
C PHE A 48 1.47 -0.11 -19.71
N VAL A 49 1.43 1.21 -19.47
CA VAL A 49 2.60 2.05 -19.16
C VAL A 49 2.46 2.54 -17.73
N TRP A 50 3.56 2.53 -16.99
CA TRP A 50 3.59 2.80 -15.57
C TRP A 50 4.32 4.10 -15.24
N ASP A 51 3.76 4.88 -14.32
CA ASP A 51 4.48 5.93 -13.59
C ASP A 51 4.86 5.38 -12.21
N GLY A 52 6.15 5.09 -12.03
CA GLY A 52 6.59 4.40 -10.82
C GLY A 52 5.87 3.06 -10.61
N ASN A 53 4.97 3.02 -9.65
CA ASN A 53 4.22 1.82 -9.27
C ASN A 53 2.70 1.90 -9.54
N VAL A 54 2.23 2.95 -10.21
CA VAL A 54 0.83 3.11 -10.62
C VAL A 54 0.71 3.05 -12.14
N PRO A 55 -0.35 2.45 -12.72
CA PRO A 55 -0.57 2.47 -14.15
C PRO A 55 -0.91 3.90 -14.58
N LEU A 56 -0.18 4.42 -15.56
CA LEU A 56 -0.40 5.75 -16.14
C LEU A 56 -1.27 5.68 -17.38
N HIS A 57 -0.90 4.81 -18.33
CA HIS A 57 -1.63 4.65 -19.58
C HIS A 57 -2.00 3.20 -19.81
N GLU A 58 -3.17 3.01 -20.40
CA GLU A 58 -3.59 1.72 -20.95
C GLU A 58 -4.30 1.90 -22.29
N TRP A 59 -4.15 0.93 -23.18
CA TRP A 59 -4.87 0.87 -24.45
C TRP A 59 -5.05 -0.57 -24.89
N GLN A 60 -5.98 -0.79 -25.80
CA GLN A 60 -6.20 -2.08 -26.41
C GLN A 60 -5.72 -2.08 -27.85
N GLU A 61 -5.09 -3.18 -28.24
CA GLU A 61 -4.68 -3.48 -29.59
C GLU A 61 -5.33 -4.80 -30.04
N VAL A 62 -6.00 -4.76 -31.19
CA VAL A 62 -6.58 -5.95 -31.81
C VAL A 62 -5.63 -6.41 -32.91
N SER A 63 -5.23 -7.67 -32.90
CA SER A 63 -4.23 -8.25 -33.82
C SER A 63 -4.52 -8.04 -35.31
N SER A 64 -5.76 -7.68 -35.67
CA SER A 64 -6.21 -7.45 -37.03
C SER A 64 -6.33 -5.97 -37.43
N ASP A 65 -6.12 -5.03 -36.50
CA ASP A 65 -6.34 -3.60 -36.75
C ASP A 65 -5.12 -2.76 -36.33
N ALA A 66 -4.45 -2.15 -37.30
CA ALA A 66 -3.32 -1.24 -37.09
C ALA A 66 -3.76 0.22 -36.86
N GLY A 67 -4.99 0.45 -36.37
CA GLY A 67 -5.55 1.77 -36.10
C GLY A 67 -4.86 2.48 -34.93
N ARG A 68 -5.20 3.77 -34.75
CA ARG A 68 -4.74 4.56 -33.60
C ARG A 68 -5.31 4.00 -32.32
N ALA A 69 -4.44 3.66 -31.37
CA ALA A 69 -4.85 3.15 -30.06
C ALA A 69 -5.65 4.21 -29.27
N ASP A 70 -6.78 3.79 -28.70
CA ASP A 70 -7.59 4.60 -27.79
C ASP A 70 -6.97 4.57 -26.39
N VAL A 71 -6.02 5.48 -26.14
CA VAL A 71 -5.28 5.53 -24.88
C VAL A 71 -6.15 6.11 -23.76
N THR A 72 -6.36 5.34 -22.70
CA THR A 72 -6.87 5.83 -21.42
C THR A 72 -5.70 6.24 -20.54
N THR A 73 -5.79 7.42 -19.91
CA THR A 73 -4.80 7.89 -18.92
C THR A 73 -5.44 7.92 -17.54
N TRP A 74 -4.75 7.32 -16.58
CA TRP A 74 -5.13 7.32 -15.18
C TRP A 74 -4.32 8.33 -14.38
N LEU A 75 -4.97 9.16 -13.62
CA LEU A 75 -4.33 10.08 -12.67
C LEU A 75 -4.57 9.59 -11.26
N PHE A 76 -3.53 9.60 -10.44
CA PHE A 76 -3.57 9.21 -9.03
C PHE A 76 -3.31 10.42 -8.14
N GLU A 77 -3.82 10.42 -6.92
CA GLU A 77 -3.40 11.41 -5.92
C GLU A 77 -1.89 11.31 -5.71
N GLN A 78 -1.23 12.44 -5.58
CA GLN A 78 0.23 12.50 -5.46
C GLN A 78 0.76 11.58 -4.35
N ASP A 79 1.79 10.79 -4.67
CA ASP A 79 2.45 9.83 -3.76
C ASP A 79 1.51 8.78 -3.15
N THR A 80 0.41 8.45 -3.83
CA THR A 80 -0.57 7.45 -3.37
C THR A 80 -0.91 6.45 -4.47
N PHE A 81 -1.73 5.43 -4.13
CA PHE A 81 -2.34 4.49 -5.06
C PHE A 81 -3.85 4.73 -5.22
N ILE A 82 -4.29 5.97 -4.89
CA ILE A 82 -5.70 6.37 -4.95
C ILE A 82 -5.97 6.98 -6.33
N PRO A 83 -6.78 6.35 -7.17
CA PRO A 83 -7.11 6.91 -8.48
C PRO A 83 -7.99 8.16 -8.30
N ALA A 84 -7.59 9.27 -8.94
CA ALA A 84 -8.25 10.57 -8.84
C ALA A 84 -9.05 10.91 -10.10
N ALA A 85 -8.56 10.51 -11.29
CA ALA A 85 -9.27 10.78 -12.54
C ALA A 85 -8.93 9.77 -13.64
N LYS A 86 -9.86 9.66 -14.60
CA LYS A 86 -9.71 8.97 -15.88
C LYS A 86 -9.80 9.99 -17.01
N LEU A 87 -8.83 9.96 -17.93
CA LEU A 87 -8.86 10.72 -19.17
C LEU A 87 -9.01 9.71 -20.32
N ALA A 88 -10.08 9.84 -21.08
CA ALA A 88 -10.36 8.96 -22.22
C ALA A 88 -9.74 9.53 -23.52
N ALA A 89 -9.49 8.66 -24.51
CA ALA A 89 -8.90 9.03 -25.80
C ALA A 89 -9.72 10.06 -26.59
N ASN A 90 -11.04 10.09 -26.39
CA ASN A 90 -11.95 11.05 -27.03
C ASN A 90 -11.93 12.45 -26.38
N GLY A 91 -11.08 12.68 -25.36
CA GLY A 91 -10.95 13.94 -24.64
C GLY A 91 -11.91 14.11 -23.45
N GLU A 92 -12.78 13.11 -23.19
CA GLU A 92 -13.61 13.12 -21.98
C GLU A 92 -12.74 12.89 -20.72
N SER A 93 -13.10 13.54 -19.63
CA SER A 93 -12.48 13.32 -18.35
C SER A 93 -13.52 13.00 -17.27
N PHE A 94 -13.11 12.16 -16.34
CA PHE A 94 -13.97 11.69 -15.25
C PHE A 94 -13.24 11.81 -13.93
N SER A 95 -13.85 12.52 -12.96
CA SER A 95 -13.35 12.60 -11.59
C SER A 95 -13.75 11.33 -10.84
N ILE A 96 -12.82 10.75 -10.08
CA ILE A 96 -13.04 9.53 -9.29
C ILE A 96 -13.13 9.92 -7.82
N VAL A 97 -14.18 9.46 -7.15
CA VAL A 97 -14.39 9.62 -5.71
C VAL A 97 -14.15 8.30 -5.03
N SER A 98 -13.22 8.29 -4.09
CA SER A 98 -12.83 7.10 -3.33
C SER A 98 -13.28 7.20 -1.86
N ASP A 99 -13.36 6.05 -1.18
CA ASP A 99 -13.57 5.99 0.26
C ASP A 99 -12.32 6.43 1.04
N TYR A 100 -12.38 6.30 2.36
CA TYR A 100 -11.27 6.69 3.25
C TYR A 100 -10.03 5.79 3.14
N LEU A 101 -10.15 4.61 2.54
CA LEU A 101 -9.04 3.68 2.24
C LEU A 101 -8.54 3.84 0.79
N GLY A 102 -9.11 4.77 0.01
CA GLY A 102 -8.74 4.98 -1.37
C GLY A 102 -9.38 4.02 -2.36
N THR A 103 -10.41 3.28 -1.94
CA THR A 103 -11.21 2.43 -2.85
C THR A 103 -12.16 3.29 -3.67
N PRO A 104 -12.13 3.23 -5.01
CA PRO A 104 -13.06 3.98 -5.84
C PRO A 104 -14.51 3.59 -5.58
N LEU A 105 -15.38 4.57 -5.39
CA LEU A 105 -16.81 4.37 -5.18
C LEU A 105 -17.66 4.90 -6.32
N GLN A 106 -17.33 6.06 -6.85
CA GLN A 106 -18.13 6.76 -7.87
C GLN A 106 -17.22 7.48 -8.87
N ALA A 107 -17.71 7.68 -10.09
CA ALA A 107 -17.09 8.59 -11.05
C ALA A 107 -18.12 9.53 -11.65
N PHE A 108 -17.66 10.75 -11.94
CA PHE A 108 -18.48 11.85 -12.45
C PHE A 108 -17.87 12.43 -13.71
N ASP A 109 -18.71 12.79 -14.69
CA ASP A 109 -18.31 13.52 -15.89
C ASP A 109 -18.04 15.02 -15.58
N ASN A 110 -17.65 15.78 -16.62
CA ASN A 110 -17.37 17.22 -16.50
C ASN A 110 -18.60 18.07 -16.17
N ASN A 111 -19.80 17.52 -16.35
CA ASN A 111 -21.07 18.17 -16.02
C ASN A 111 -21.54 17.85 -14.60
N GLY A 112 -20.79 17.00 -13.88
CA GLY A 112 -21.16 16.55 -12.54
C GLY A 112 -22.18 15.41 -12.52
N ASN A 113 -22.47 14.78 -13.65
CA ASN A 113 -23.34 13.62 -13.69
C ASN A 113 -22.56 12.38 -13.23
N LYS A 114 -23.16 11.58 -12.35
CA LYS A 114 -22.59 10.30 -11.94
C LYS A 114 -22.69 9.30 -13.11
N VAL A 115 -21.54 8.86 -13.63
CA VAL A 115 -21.43 7.95 -14.78
C VAL A 115 -21.08 6.53 -14.39
N TRP A 116 -20.55 6.34 -13.18
CA TRP A 116 -20.15 5.04 -12.67
C TRP A 116 -20.20 4.99 -11.15
N GLU A 117 -20.48 3.81 -10.61
CA GLU A 117 -20.41 3.51 -9.17
C GLU A 117 -20.09 2.04 -8.93
N GLN A 118 -19.47 1.75 -7.80
CA GLN A 118 -19.31 0.39 -7.29
C GLN A 118 -19.53 0.33 -5.78
N GLU A 119 -20.00 -0.81 -5.32
CA GLU A 119 -20.03 -1.20 -3.92
C GLU A 119 -19.33 -2.54 -3.78
N LEU A 120 -18.37 -2.63 -2.86
CA LEU A 120 -17.62 -3.86 -2.59
C LEU A 120 -18.04 -4.43 -1.24
N ASP A 121 -18.00 -5.76 -1.12
CA ASP A 121 -18.05 -6.43 0.19
C ASP A 121 -16.66 -6.42 0.85
N ILE A 122 -16.55 -7.01 2.04
CA ILE A 122 -15.29 -7.07 2.82
C ILE A 122 -14.18 -7.87 2.14
N PHE A 123 -14.49 -8.65 1.10
CA PHE A 123 -13.52 -9.39 0.30
C PHE A 123 -13.20 -8.69 -1.01
N GLY A 124 -13.75 -7.49 -1.26
CA GLY A 124 -13.56 -6.75 -2.50
C GLY A 124 -14.44 -7.22 -3.64
N ARG A 125 -15.39 -8.15 -3.43
CA ARG A 125 -16.34 -8.55 -4.46
C ARG A 125 -17.35 -7.45 -4.69
N LYS A 126 -17.71 -7.24 -5.95
CA LYS A 126 -18.82 -6.33 -6.27
C LYS A 126 -20.12 -6.86 -5.68
N ARG A 127 -20.72 -6.04 -4.82
CA ARG A 127 -22.14 -6.13 -4.54
C ARG A 127 -22.88 -5.66 -5.80
N ARG A 128 -24.17 -5.82 -5.91
CA ARG A 128 -24.96 -5.47 -7.09
C ARG A 128 -24.44 -4.23 -7.81
N THR A 129 -24.01 -4.40 -9.04
CA THR A 129 -23.75 -3.29 -9.95
C THR A 129 -25.03 -3.06 -10.75
N GLY A 130 -25.49 -1.80 -10.78
CA GLY A 130 -26.37 -1.35 -11.85
C GLY A 130 -25.74 -1.60 -13.23
N ASN A 131 -26.24 -1.05 -14.32
CA ASN A 131 -25.76 -1.23 -15.70
C ASN A 131 -24.29 -0.81 -15.96
N ASN A 132 -23.48 -0.58 -14.93
CA ASN A 132 -22.11 -0.07 -15.03
C ASN A 132 -21.12 -1.17 -15.44
N LYS A 133 -20.44 -0.96 -16.55
CA LYS A 133 -19.36 -1.86 -16.97
C LYS A 133 -18.24 -1.85 -15.94
N SER A 134 -17.85 -3.03 -15.47
CA SER A 134 -16.76 -3.23 -14.52
C SER A 134 -15.43 -2.62 -15.00
N SER A 135 -15.17 -2.71 -16.29
CA SER A 135 -13.98 -2.20 -16.95
C SER A 135 -13.89 -0.67 -17.02
N PHE A 136 -14.95 0.09 -16.67
CA PHE A 136 -14.90 1.55 -16.75
C PHE A 136 -13.91 2.15 -15.74
N ILE A 137 -13.94 1.67 -14.46
CA ILE A 137 -12.93 1.91 -13.44
C ILE A 137 -12.51 0.52 -12.91
N PRO A 138 -11.33 0.00 -13.30
CA PRO A 138 -10.92 -1.36 -12.96
C PRO A 138 -10.35 -1.50 -11.55
N PHE A 139 -10.08 -0.39 -10.87
CA PHE A 139 -9.44 -0.39 -9.56
C PHE A 139 -10.38 -0.87 -8.46
N LYS A 140 -9.81 -1.64 -7.51
CA LYS A 140 -10.46 -2.15 -6.31
C LYS A 140 -9.81 -1.57 -5.06
N TYR A 141 -9.37 -2.39 -4.10
CA TYR A 141 -8.52 -1.90 -3.03
C TYR A 141 -7.22 -1.32 -3.60
N GLN A 142 -6.55 -0.41 -2.88
CA GLN A 142 -5.31 0.21 -3.35
C GLN A 142 -4.31 -0.84 -3.84
N GLY A 143 -3.77 -0.64 -5.04
CA GLY A 143 -2.85 -1.56 -5.72
C GLY A 143 -3.52 -2.68 -6.53
N GLN A 144 -4.85 -2.79 -6.49
CA GLN A 144 -5.59 -3.84 -7.20
C GLN A 144 -6.23 -3.34 -8.50
N TYR A 145 -6.08 -4.13 -9.57
CA TYR A 145 -6.68 -3.93 -10.88
C TYR A 145 -7.48 -5.20 -11.27
N GLU A 146 -8.77 -5.07 -11.51
CA GLU A 146 -9.65 -6.18 -11.89
C GLU A 146 -9.42 -6.64 -13.32
N ASP A 147 -9.21 -7.93 -13.50
CA ASP A 147 -9.23 -8.61 -14.80
C ASP A 147 -10.59 -9.28 -14.96
N VAL A 148 -11.49 -8.62 -15.69
CA VAL A 148 -12.89 -9.07 -15.86
C VAL A 148 -13.00 -10.44 -16.51
N GLU A 149 -12.01 -10.84 -17.30
CA GLU A 149 -11.96 -12.12 -18.02
C GLU A 149 -11.74 -13.29 -17.06
N THR A 150 -10.98 -13.07 -15.99
CA THR A 150 -10.66 -14.11 -14.99
C THR A 150 -11.39 -13.93 -13.68
N GLY A 151 -11.87 -12.71 -13.38
CA GLY A 151 -12.42 -12.33 -12.09
C GLY A 151 -11.35 -12.12 -11.01
N LEU A 152 -10.06 -12.30 -11.35
CA LEU A 152 -8.94 -12.04 -10.45
C LEU A 152 -8.58 -10.56 -10.41
N TYR A 153 -7.97 -10.12 -9.31
CA TYR A 153 -7.41 -8.79 -9.19
C TYR A 153 -5.87 -8.86 -9.22
N TYR A 154 -5.27 -8.29 -10.27
CA TYR A 154 -3.83 -8.10 -10.34
C TYR A 154 -3.38 -7.16 -9.22
N ASN A 155 -2.50 -7.62 -8.35
CA ASN A 155 -1.97 -6.88 -7.23
C ASN A 155 -0.44 -6.95 -7.22
N ARG A 156 0.18 -6.43 -8.26
CA ARG A 156 1.62 -6.38 -8.51
C ARG A 156 2.27 -7.78 -8.59
N PHE A 157 2.76 -8.31 -7.47
CA PHE A 157 3.47 -9.59 -7.43
C PHE A 157 2.56 -10.81 -7.27
N ARG A 158 1.28 -10.59 -6.96
CA ARG A 158 0.30 -11.67 -6.79
C ARG A 158 -1.04 -11.33 -7.46
N TYR A 159 -1.87 -12.33 -7.58
CA TYR A 159 -3.27 -12.18 -8.01
C TYR A 159 -4.20 -12.56 -6.86
N TYR A 160 -5.13 -11.69 -6.60
CA TYR A 160 -6.12 -11.84 -5.54
C TYR A 160 -7.42 -12.41 -6.09
N GLU A 161 -7.99 -13.42 -5.40
CA GLU A 161 -9.29 -14.04 -5.73
C GLU A 161 -10.34 -13.52 -4.74
N PRO A 162 -11.23 -12.62 -5.18
CA PRO A 162 -12.19 -11.98 -4.27
C PRO A 162 -13.27 -12.95 -3.74
N ASN A 163 -13.51 -14.10 -4.42
CA ASN A 163 -14.48 -15.07 -3.92
C ASN A 163 -13.95 -15.85 -2.70
N THR A 164 -12.66 -16.03 -2.59
CA THR A 164 -12.01 -16.69 -1.45
C THR A 164 -11.44 -15.69 -0.44
N GLY A 165 -11.21 -14.44 -0.85
CA GLY A 165 -10.57 -13.42 -0.03
C GLY A 165 -9.08 -13.64 0.16
N THR A 166 -8.42 -14.39 -0.76
CA THR A 166 -7.02 -14.78 -0.65
C THR A 166 -6.27 -14.58 -1.96
N TYR A 167 -4.95 -14.60 -1.91
CA TYR A 167 -4.12 -14.72 -3.11
C TYR A 167 -4.14 -16.15 -3.66
N ILE A 168 -3.98 -16.30 -4.98
CA ILE A 168 -3.92 -17.61 -5.65
C ILE A 168 -2.51 -18.22 -5.65
N SER A 169 -1.48 -17.47 -5.20
CA SER A 169 -0.10 -17.93 -5.06
C SER A 169 0.45 -17.64 -3.67
N GLN A 170 1.50 -18.37 -3.30
CA GLN A 170 2.22 -18.14 -2.05
C GLN A 170 2.92 -16.78 -2.08
N ASP A 171 3.10 -16.20 -0.88
CA ASP A 171 3.83 -14.95 -0.72
C ASP A 171 5.30 -15.15 -1.10
N PRO A 172 5.86 -14.41 -2.08
CA PRO A 172 7.28 -14.51 -2.45
C PRO A 172 8.23 -14.18 -1.30
N ILE A 173 7.81 -13.39 -0.32
CA ILE A 173 8.59 -13.09 0.89
C ILE A 173 8.23 -13.99 2.08
N GLY A 174 7.35 -14.95 1.88
CA GLY A 174 6.92 -15.92 2.89
C GLY A 174 6.28 -15.27 4.11
N LEU A 175 6.46 -15.86 5.28
CA LEU A 175 5.88 -15.34 6.53
C LEU A 175 6.53 -14.03 7.02
N VAL A 176 7.58 -13.53 6.38
CA VAL A 176 8.17 -12.21 6.66
C VAL A 176 7.18 -11.09 6.33
N GLY A 177 6.20 -11.33 5.45
CA GLY A 177 5.08 -10.43 5.17
C GLY A 177 4.18 -10.12 6.38
N GLY A 178 4.30 -10.88 7.47
CA GLY A 178 3.54 -10.66 8.70
C GLY A 178 2.11 -11.21 8.67
N ASN A 179 1.73 -11.94 7.62
CA ASN A 179 0.46 -12.61 7.49
C ASN A 179 0.48 -13.99 8.18
N PRO A 180 -0.65 -14.45 8.72
CA PRO A 180 -0.73 -15.75 9.40
C PRO A 180 -0.62 -16.95 8.44
N THR A 181 -0.89 -16.75 7.15
CA THR A 181 -0.75 -17.76 6.09
C THR A 181 -0.05 -17.18 4.87
N LEU A 182 0.53 -18.05 4.04
CA LEU A 182 1.23 -17.65 2.81
C LEU A 182 0.29 -17.07 1.73
N TYR A 183 -1.01 -17.25 1.85
CA TYR A 183 -2.03 -16.83 0.88
C TYR A 183 -2.89 -15.67 1.36
N ALA A 184 -2.73 -15.23 2.62
CA ALA A 184 -3.58 -14.17 3.18
C ALA A 184 -3.37 -12.83 2.48
N TYR A 185 -4.46 -12.08 2.29
CA TYR A 185 -4.43 -10.68 1.87
C TYR A 185 -4.08 -9.79 3.06
N VAL A 186 -5.06 -9.44 3.88
CA VAL A 186 -4.86 -8.60 5.08
C VAL A 186 -5.77 -9.09 6.21
N GLY A 187 -5.38 -8.84 7.47
CA GLY A 187 -6.16 -9.25 8.64
C GLY A 187 -7.50 -8.51 8.81
N SER A 188 -7.63 -7.30 8.27
CA SER A 188 -8.86 -6.49 8.30
C SER A 188 -8.91 -5.55 7.09
N PRO A 189 -9.65 -5.89 6.02
CA PRO A 189 -9.77 -5.05 4.83
C PRO A 189 -10.43 -3.68 5.09
N ASN A 190 -11.08 -3.49 6.22
CA ASN A 190 -11.63 -2.19 6.63
C ASN A 190 -10.57 -1.20 7.13
N ASN A 191 -9.34 -1.67 7.39
CA ASN A 191 -8.28 -0.86 7.99
C ASN A 191 -6.92 -1.02 7.29
N TRP A 192 -6.75 -2.08 6.49
CA TRP A 192 -5.49 -2.47 5.91
C TRP A 192 -5.65 -2.75 4.42
N TYR A 193 -4.61 -2.47 3.65
CA TYR A 193 -4.51 -2.84 2.24
C TYR A 193 -3.09 -3.33 1.94
N ASP A 194 -2.94 -4.11 0.88
CA ASP A 194 -1.66 -4.66 0.42
C ASP A 194 -1.39 -4.19 -1.00
N ILE A 195 -0.60 -3.14 -1.16
CA ILE A 195 -0.36 -2.47 -2.45
C ILE A 195 0.37 -3.37 -3.44
N PHE A 196 1.31 -4.16 -2.93
CA PHE A 196 2.22 -4.93 -3.77
C PHE A 196 1.92 -6.43 -3.79
N GLY A 197 0.92 -6.89 -3.06
CA GLY A 197 0.69 -8.31 -2.91
C GLY A 197 1.83 -9.01 -2.16
N LEU A 198 2.46 -8.36 -1.19
CA LEU A 198 3.57 -8.90 -0.40
C LEU A 198 3.33 -8.79 1.09
N ARG A 199 2.74 -7.69 1.54
CA ARG A 199 2.44 -7.50 2.96
C ARG A 199 1.43 -6.37 3.15
N PRO A 200 0.62 -6.46 4.22
CA PRO A 200 -0.27 -5.38 4.59
C PRO A 200 0.50 -4.08 4.85
N PHE A 201 0.14 -3.03 4.15
CA PHE A 201 0.47 -1.68 4.57
C PHE A 201 -0.44 -1.34 5.73
N GLY A 202 0.17 -1.16 6.90
CA GLY A 202 -0.56 -0.76 8.08
C GLY A 202 -1.12 0.63 7.88
N HIS A 203 -2.40 0.74 8.06
CA HIS A 203 -3.20 1.92 8.32
C HIS A 203 -2.81 3.22 7.59
N ALA A 204 -3.73 3.74 6.80
CA ALA A 204 -3.78 5.18 6.50
C ALA A 204 -3.56 6.05 7.76
N VAL A 205 -3.97 5.57 8.93
CA VAL A 205 -3.72 6.17 10.25
C VAL A 205 -2.23 6.22 10.61
N GLY A 206 -1.48 5.14 10.37
CA GLY A 206 -0.04 5.09 10.64
C GLY A 206 0.75 6.03 9.73
N ASP A 207 0.50 5.96 8.43
CA ASP A 207 1.17 6.79 7.43
C ASP A 207 0.87 8.28 7.62
N ILE A 208 -0.38 8.63 7.95
CA ILE A 208 -0.75 10.01 8.28
C ILE A 208 0.02 10.49 9.50
N GLY A 209 0.14 9.65 10.54
CA GLY A 209 0.88 9.99 11.74
C GLY A 209 2.37 10.19 11.49
N GLU A 210 3.01 9.29 10.74
CA GLU A 210 4.43 9.43 10.38
C GLU A 210 4.69 10.68 9.54
N LYS A 211 3.87 10.92 8.50
CA LYS A 211 3.95 12.14 7.69
C LYS A 211 3.77 13.40 8.54
N ALA A 212 2.84 13.38 9.49
CA ALA A 212 2.61 14.51 10.39
C ALA A 212 3.83 14.78 11.27
N VAL A 213 4.46 13.73 11.84
CA VAL A 213 5.68 13.86 12.65
C VAL A 213 6.85 14.37 11.79
N ILE A 214 7.06 13.83 10.59
CA ILE A 214 8.09 14.30 9.67
C ILE A 214 7.89 15.78 9.32
N ASN A 215 6.66 16.21 9.04
CA ASN A 215 6.35 17.60 8.74
C ASN A 215 6.57 18.52 9.93
N ASP A 216 6.21 18.09 11.14
CA ASP A 216 6.43 18.84 12.38
C ASP A 216 7.93 19.01 12.64
N LEU A 217 8.72 17.93 12.53
CA LEU A 217 10.17 17.97 12.68
C LEU A 217 10.86 18.86 11.65
N LYS A 218 10.43 18.80 10.37
CA LYS A 218 10.95 19.70 9.32
C LYS A 218 10.65 21.17 9.61
N LYS A 219 9.46 21.50 10.11
CA LYS A 219 9.12 22.86 10.55
C LYS A 219 10.02 23.36 11.68
N ASN A 220 10.53 22.44 12.51
CA ASN A 220 11.48 22.72 13.59
C ASN A 220 12.95 22.53 13.16
N ASN A 221 13.23 22.58 11.85
CA ASN A 221 14.55 22.49 11.24
C ASN A 221 15.34 21.20 11.52
N TYR A 222 14.67 20.09 11.84
CA TYR A 222 15.31 18.79 11.91
C TYR A 222 15.66 18.26 10.51
N GLU A 223 16.84 17.68 10.35
CA GLU A 223 17.25 16.94 9.16
C GLU A 223 16.78 15.49 9.28
N ILE A 224 15.90 15.04 8.39
CA ILE A 224 15.35 13.67 8.39
C ILE A 224 16.34 12.72 7.74
N ILE A 225 16.66 11.62 8.42
CA ILE A 225 17.57 10.57 7.92
C ILE A 225 16.77 9.34 7.50
N ASP A 226 16.88 8.95 6.25
CA ASP A 226 16.22 7.73 5.75
C ASP A 226 16.95 6.47 6.24
N VAL A 227 16.37 5.81 7.23
CA VAL A 227 16.84 4.55 7.82
C VAL A 227 15.84 3.42 7.65
N LYS A 228 14.72 3.65 6.96
CA LYS A 228 13.73 2.62 6.65
C LYS A 228 14.23 1.70 5.54
N TYR A 229 13.98 0.41 5.66
CA TYR A 229 14.38 -0.62 4.71
C TYR A 229 13.28 -1.67 4.52
N GLY A 230 13.32 -2.32 3.38
CA GLY A 230 12.27 -3.27 2.99
C GLY A 230 10.89 -2.60 2.97
N SER A 231 9.87 -3.35 3.29
CA SER A 231 8.51 -2.85 3.36
C SER A 231 8.24 -2.22 4.75
N ASN A 232 8.73 -1.01 4.96
CA ASN A 232 8.47 -0.20 6.17
C ASN A 232 9.08 -0.73 7.49
N ASN A 233 10.21 -1.46 7.40
CA ASN A 233 11.01 -1.81 8.57
C ASN A 233 11.98 -0.66 8.91
N GLY A 234 12.34 -0.52 10.17
CA GLY A 234 13.29 0.49 10.61
C GLY A 234 12.81 1.21 11.86
N ILE A 235 13.37 2.39 12.08
CA ILE A 235 12.86 3.40 13.00
C ILE A 235 11.85 4.22 12.23
N ASP A 236 10.70 4.56 12.81
CA ASP A 236 9.67 5.30 12.08
C ASP A 236 10.20 6.65 11.59
N VAL A 237 10.90 7.40 12.45
CA VAL A 237 11.62 8.61 12.04
C VAL A 237 12.95 8.70 12.82
N LEU A 238 14.05 8.90 12.10
CA LEU A 238 15.35 9.30 12.65
C LEU A 238 15.67 10.69 12.13
N ALA A 239 16.01 11.62 13.02
CA ALA A 239 16.25 13.00 12.62
C ALA A 239 17.38 13.64 13.41
N LYS A 240 18.20 14.45 12.74
CA LYS A 240 19.26 15.23 13.39
C LYS A 240 18.68 16.50 13.98
N ASN A 241 18.85 16.67 15.27
CA ASN A 241 18.35 17.80 16.03
C ASN A 241 19.24 19.05 15.78
N PRO A 242 18.68 20.15 15.27
CA PRO A 242 19.47 21.33 14.93
C PRO A 242 20.10 22.01 16.13
N SER A 243 19.50 21.88 17.32
CA SER A 243 19.98 22.55 18.55
C SER A 243 21.12 21.78 19.23
N THR A 244 21.13 20.44 19.12
CA THR A 244 22.11 19.59 19.82
C THR A 244 23.12 18.94 18.89
N GLY A 245 22.84 18.90 17.57
CA GLY A 245 23.61 18.18 16.57
C GLY A 245 23.50 16.64 16.68
N LYS A 246 22.70 16.12 17.63
CA LYS A 246 22.50 14.70 17.87
C LYS A 246 21.36 14.12 17.03
N TYR A 247 21.34 12.79 16.91
CA TYR A 247 20.30 12.05 16.19
C TYR A 247 19.21 11.58 17.16
N ASP A 248 18.04 12.20 17.09
CA ASP A 248 16.86 11.78 17.85
C ASP A 248 16.10 10.70 17.10
N ALA A 249 15.67 9.65 17.80
CA ALA A 249 14.88 8.55 17.26
C ALA A 249 13.42 8.64 17.72
N PHE A 250 12.50 8.55 16.79
CA PHE A 250 11.07 8.65 17.05
C PHE A 250 10.35 7.35 16.64
N GLU A 251 9.57 6.82 17.56
CA GLU A 251 8.57 5.80 17.30
C GLU A 251 7.21 6.49 17.19
N VAL A 252 6.50 6.30 16.09
CA VAL A 252 5.21 6.96 15.84
C VAL A 252 4.05 6.02 16.15
N LYS A 253 3.14 6.47 16.98
CA LYS A 253 1.91 5.76 17.33
C LYS A 253 0.71 6.62 17.01
N SER A 254 -0.07 6.21 16.04
CA SER A 254 -1.25 6.93 15.56
C SER A 254 -2.53 6.21 15.94
N SER A 255 -3.57 6.95 16.31
CA SER A 255 -4.83 6.37 16.74
C SER A 255 -6.00 7.33 16.50
N THR A 256 -7.13 6.78 16.07
CA THR A 256 -8.42 7.49 16.00
C THR A 256 -9.20 7.44 17.31
N VAL A 257 -8.79 6.58 18.26
CA VAL A 257 -9.48 6.35 19.54
C VAL A 257 -8.59 6.62 20.76
N GLY A 258 -7.40 7.18 20.57
CA GLY A 258 -6.50 7.59 21.65
C GLY A 258 -5.82 6.43 22.40
N LYS A 259 -5.92 5.19 21.93
CA LYS A 259 -5.23 4.04 22.53
C LYS A 259 -3.94 3.73 21.78
N PHE A 260 -2.82 3.62 22.53
CA PHE A 260 -1.49 3.44 21.97
C PHE A 260 -0.73 2.36 22.74
N ASN A 261 -0.15 1.40 22.00
CA ASN A 261 0.64 0.32 22.60
C ASN A 261 1.99 0.17 21.89
N LEU A 262 3.05 -0.03 22.69
CA LEU A 262 4.35 -0.45 22.20
C LEU A 262 4.40 -1.97 22.01
N SER A 263 5.01 -2.41 20.92
CA SER A 263 5.29 -3.84 20.67
C SER A 263 6.34 -4.36 21.66
N LYS A 264 6.46 -5.69 21.80
CA LYS A 264 7.44 -6.32 22.69
C LYS A 264 8.88 -5.85 22.43
N ALA A 265 9.24 -5.63 21.15
CA ALA A 265 10.55 -5.14 20.77
C ALA A 265 10.76 -3.66 21.16
N GLN A 266 9.72 -2.84 20.99
CA GLN A 266 9.74 -1.40 21.33
C GLN A 266 9.74 -1.11 22.83
N LEU A 267 9.46 -2.11 23.67
CA LEU A 267 9.63 -1.99 25.13
C LEU A 267 11.11 -2.00 25.56
N LYS A 268 12.06 -2.18 24.64
CA LYS A 268 13.51 -2.06 24.84
C LYS A 268 14.08 -1.04 23.84
N PRO A 269 13.82 0.27 24.02
CA PRO A 269 14.09 1.30 23.00
C PRO A 269 15.54 1.36 22.54
N GLU A 270 16.50 1.26 23.44
CA GLU A 270 17.92 1.29 23.10
C GLU A 270 18.32 0.14 22.16
N ASN A 271 17.94 -1.09 22.49
CA ASN A 271 18.22 -2.27 21.68
C ASN A 271 17.48 -2.20 20.34
N PHE A 272 16.24 -1.70 20.35
CA PHE A 272 15.46 -1.51 19.15
C PHE A 272 16.16 -0.57 18.17
N VAL A 273 16.55 0.64 18.62
CA VAL A 273 17.22 1.64 17.79
C VAL A 273 18.55 1.09 17.25
N LYS A 274 19.41 0.52 18.12
CA LYS A 274 20.70 -0.08 17.70
C LYS A 274 20.53 -1.13 16.62
N THR A 275 19.58 -2.06 16.81
CA THR A 275 19.30 -3.12 15.86
C THR A 275 18.83 -2.56 14.51
N ARG A 276 17.92 -1.58 14.53
CA ARG A 276 17.35 -0.99 13.31
C ARG A 276 18.39 -0.17 12.52
N VAL A 277 19.25 0.58 13.19
CA VAL A 277 20.37 1.29 12.53
C VAL A 277 21.37 0.32 11.90
N ASN A 278 21.69 -0.80 12.58
CA ASN A 278 22.56 -1.84 12.00
C ASN A 278 21.93 -2.47 10.74
N ASN A 279 20.64 -2.78 10.78
CA ASN A 279 19.93 -3.36 9.66
C ASN A 279 19.81 -2.37 8.48
N ALA A 280 19.71 -1.07 8.73
CA ALA A 280 19.74 -0.06 7.67
C ALA A 280 21.07 -0.08 6.89
N VAL A 281 22.20 -0.38 7.55
CA VAL A 281 23.48 -0.60 6.85
C VAL A 281 23.44 -1.88 6.01
N ALA A 282 22.97 -2.98 6.59
CA ALA A 282 22.88 -4.27 5.89
C ALA A 282 21.99 -4.21 4.64
N ASN A 283 21.00 -3.31 4.65
CA ASN A 283 20.07 -3.08 3.54
C ASN A 283 20.49 -1.88 2.64
N GLY A 284 21.69 -1.35 2.79
CA GLY A 284 22.25 -0.31 1.92
C GLY A 284 21.62 1.08 2.04
N LYS A 285 20.79 1.33 3.06
CA LYS A 285 20.13 2.64 3.28
C LYS A 285 21.11 3.70 3.81
N ILE A 286 22.02 3.28 4.68
CA ILE A 286 23.11 4.14 5.18
C ILE A 286 24.44 3.38 5.09
N ASN A 287 25.53 4.12 4.98
CA ASN A 287 26.87 3.53 4.98
C ASN A 287 27.45 3.37 6.41
N LYS A 288 28.58 2.66 6.54
CA LYS A 288 29.23 2.41 7.83
C LYS A 288 29.68 3.71 8.55
N ARG A 289 30.04 4.76 7.80
CA ARG A 289 30.43 6.06 8.36
C ARG A 289 29.21 6.75 8.99
N THR A 290 28.11 6.84 8.26
CA THR A 290 26.84 7.39 8.75
C THR A 290 26.35 6.62 9.97
N ARG A 291 26.41 5.27 9.95
CA ARG A 291 26.07 4.45 11.12
C ARG A 291 26.92 4.83 12.34
N ARG A 292 28.26 4.96 12.18
CA ARG A 292 29.16 5.32 13.27
C ARG A 292 28.78 6.68 13.85
N ASP A 293 28.52 7.66 12.99
CA ASP A 293 28.12 9.00 13.42
C ASP A 293 26.80 8.98 14.20
N ILE A 294 25.78 8.29 13.70
CA ILE A 294 24.50 8.12 14.41
C ILE A 294 24.71 7.47 15.78
N MET A 295 25.46 6.37 15.84
CA MET A 295 25.65 5.63 17.10
C MET A 295 26.49 6.38 18.12
N THR A 296 27.43 7.21 17.69
CA THR A 296 28.26 8.06 18.56
C THR A 296 27.48 9.27 19.07
N ASN A 297 26.59 9.82 18.23
CA ASN A 297 25.85 11.05 18.50
C ASN A 297 24.34 10.78 18.70
N LEU A 298 23.96 9.59 19.18
CA LEU A 298 22.56 9.28 19.46
C LEU A 298 22.03 10.20 20.57
N GLY A 299 20.95 10.90 20.27
CA GLY A 299 20.26 11.82 21.17
C GLY A 299 19.08 11.17 21.88
N ASP A 300 17.98 11.90 21.94
CA ASP A 300 16.76 11.45 22.60
C ASP A 300 16.06 10.34 21.83
N ARG A 301 15.41 9.46 22.57
CA ARG A 301 14.43 8.51 22.06
C ARG A 301 13.04 8.97 22.49
N LYS A 302 12.15 9.19 21.52
CA LYS A 302 10.81 9.74 21.75
C LYS A 302 9.74 8.85 21.15
N VAL A 303 8.59 8.75 21.80
CA VAL A 303 7.36 8.24 21.21
C VAL A 303 6.51 9.44 20.81
N ALA A 304 6.15 9.52 19.56
CA ALA A 304 5.23 10.51 19.03
C ALA A 304 3.83 9.90 19.00
N TYR A 305 2.93 10.36 19.83
CA TYR A 305 1.53 9.99 19.83
C TYR A 305 0.75 10.96 18.95
N VAL A 306 0.16 10.43 17.87
CA VAL A 306 -0.58 11.23 16.90
C VAL A 306 -2.05 10.90 16.97
N GLY A 307 -2.86 11.90 17.36
CA GLY A 307 -4.31 11.82 17.29
C GLY A 307 -4.77 12.00 15.84
N ILE A 308 -5.59 11.07 15.34
CA ILE A 308 -6.14 11.12 14.00
C ILE A 308 -7.63 11.36 14.08
N LYS A 309 -8.11 12.36 13.35
CA LYS A 309 -9.53 12.68 13.20
C LYS A 309 -10.00 12.53 11.77
N ARG A 310 -11.31 12.43 11.60
CA ARG A 310 -11.98 12.43 10.31
C ARG A 310 -12.61 13.80 10.07
N GLY A 311 -12.25 14.45 8.97
CA GLY A 311 -12.86 15.70 8.52
C GLY A 311 -14.24 15.50 7.89
N GLU A 312 -14.91 16.62 7.57
CA GLU A 312 -16.28 16.64 7.04
C GLU A 312 -16.48 15.82 5.76
N LYS A 313 -15.43 15.68 4.94
CA LYS A 313 -15.44 14.85 3.70
C LYS A 313 -14.92 13.40 3.93
N GLY A 314 -14.84 12.95 5.18
CA GLY A 314 -14.37 11.60 5.51
C GLY A 314 -12.85 11.40 5.47
N LYS A 315 -12.08 12.41 5.02
CA LYS A 315 -10.61 12.35 4.94
C LYS A 315 -10.00 12.35 6.35
N LEU A 316 -9.07 11.41 6.59
CA LEU A 316 -8.32 11.36 7.83
C LEU A 316 -7.21 12.41 7.85
N TYR A 317 -6.98 13.03 8.99
CA TYR A 317 -5.89 13.98 9.20
C TYR A 317 -5.32 13.88 10.61
N ALA A 318 -4.06 14.25 10.79
CA ALA A 318 -3.46 14.38 12.11
C ALA A 318 -3.99 15.65 12.79
N ASP A 319 -4.59 15.48 13.97
CA ASP A 319 -5.19 16.55 14.77
C ASP A 319 -4.24 17.04 15.85
N SER A 320 -3.45 16.14 16.42
CA SER A 320 -2.53 16.45 17.51
C SER A 320 -1.29 15.57 17.46
N ILE A 321 -0.16 16.11 17.90
CA ILE A 321 1.08 15.38 18.10
C ILE A 321 1.58 15.66 19.52
N ARG A 322 1.88 14.58 20.27
CA ARG A 322 2.46 14.66 21.60
C ARG A 322 3.72 13.80 21.66
N TYR A 323 4.81 14.36 22.10
CA TYR A 323 6.07 13.66 22.27
C TYR A 323 6.30 13.27 23.74
N GLU A 324 6.68 12.01 23.94
CA GLU A 324 7.03 11.47 25.26
C GLU A 324 8.41 10.81 25.21
N ASN A 325 9.12 10.77 26.34
CA ASN A 325 10.36 10.01 26.41
C ASN A 325 10.07 8.51 26.27
N TRP A 326 10.68 7.87 25.29
CA TRP A 326 10.40 6.47 24.94
C TRP A 326 10.83 5.50 26.05
N ASP A 327 11.97 5.74 26.70
CA ASP A 327 12.45 4.87 27.78
C ASP A 327 11.50 4.91 28.99
N THR A 328 10.96 6.07 29.32
CA THR A 328 9.97 6.24 30.40
C THR A 328 8.65 5.54 30.04
N GLU A 329 8.17 5.73 28.83
CA GLU A 329 6.93 5.12 28.35
C GLU A 329 7.03 3.59 28.26
N ALA A 330 8.16 3.06 27.79
CA ALA A 330 8.41 1.63 27.78
C ALA A 330 8.34 1.01 29.18
N LYS A 331 8.96 1.65 30.18
CA LYS A 331 8.88 1.22 31.58
C LYS A 331 7.45 1.26 32.12
N ARG A 332 6.69 2.32 31.79
CA ARG A 332 5.28 2.46 32.19
C ARG A 332 4.43 1.32 31.64
N GLN A 333 4.55 1.03 30.33
CA GLN A 333 3.79 -0.06 29.69
C GLN A 333 4.22 -1.46 30.12
N GLN A 334 5.49 -1.67 30.49
CA GLN A 334 5.95 -2.93 31.09
C GLN A 334 5.26 -3.18 32.44
N LYS A 335 5.22 -2.17 33.33
CA LYS A 335 4.53 -2.28 34.65
C LYS A 335 3.05 -2.63 34.51
N LEU A 336 2.35 -2.04 33.54
CA LEU A 336 0.93 -2.34 33.27
C LEU A 336 0.71 -3.79 32.83
N LYS A 337 1.65 -4.38 32.09
CA LYS A 337 1.57 -5.77 31.63
C LYS A 337 1.91 -6.80 32.70
N THR A 338 2.73 -6.43 33.70
CA THR A 338 3.15 -7.32 34.79
C THR A 338 2.28 -7.17 36.05
N GLY A 339 1.55 -6.07 36.21
CA GLY A 339 0.71 -5.79 37.38
C GLY A 339 -0.74 -6.30 37.30
N GLY A 340 -1.08 -7.10 36.31
CA GLY A 340 -2.44 -7.67 36.10
C GLY A 340 -2.73 -9.01 36.80
N HIS A 341 -1.93 -9.41 37.78
CA HIS A 341 -2.18 -10.57 38.61
C HIS A 341 -2.15 -10.17 40.09
N HIS A 342 -3.24 -9.57 40.56
CA HIS A 342 -3.66 -9.61 41.97
C HIS A 342 -5.17 -9.63 42.02
#